data_9ff4c4fc587b24d093bf694f513e021d
#
_entry.id   9ff4c4fc587b24d093bf694f513e021d
#
_cell.length_a   1.000
_cell.length_b   1.000
_cell.length_c   1.000
_cell.angle_alpha   90.00
_cell.angle_beta   90.00
_cell.angle_gamma   90.00
#
_symmetry.space_group_name_H-M   'P 1'
#
loop_
_entity.id
_entity.type
_entity.pdbx_description
1 polymer ?
#
loop_
_entity_poly.entity_id
_entity_poly.type
_entity_poly.pdbx_seq_one_letter_code
_entity_poly.pdbx_strand_id
1 'polypeptide(L)'
;MAMHTPDDERQWAAEKRDFVADRRDQLAAEREAAEDTRDVTADARESALDERERQLDARAAELGLPGRAAKAAAQLVDAGADREQARQTRAELRTQRHAAAHARDQASTRRLEANPTTRLASAFAAIAAHLYAADSFDAVLLRIAETAVSTVAGCQMASVTLAERGAYQTAATTDPAASAVDQAQYDAEEGPCLDAVEAPIVYAQAFPDTRWPTLASRPAELGAQSAASYRLAAASVATAGTGGSLNTYGIEPDAFSDEAQQIGLILAAHASMAAGAVRERDALQDVAQNLNKALLSRDVIGQAKGILMERLKIGPEDAFDILRRSSNRLNESSTASHSASPKPASSTPETDLESDP
;
A
#
# COMPACT_ATOMS: atom_id res chain seq x y z
N MET A 1 -8.51 38.68 17.63
CA MET A 1 -8.91 37.83 18.76
C MET A 1 -10.13 37.05 18.26
N ALA A 2 -9.93 35.81 17.80
CA ALA A 2 -11.02 34.97 17.32
C ALA A 2 -11.89 34.57 18.51
N MET A 3 -13.18 34.88 18.47
CA MET A 3 -14.15 34.45 19.49
C MET A 3 -14.33 32.93 19.34
N HIS A 4 -13.93 32.17 20.37
CA HIS A 4 -14.26 30.75 20.47
C HIS A 4 -15.77 30.60 20.50
N THR A 5 -16.29 29.76 19.63
CA THR A 5 -17.73 29.45 19.59
C THR A 5 -18.07 28.41 20.67
N PRO A 6 -19.33 28.35 21.17
CA PRO A 6 -19.72 27.29 22.11
C PRO A 6 -19.55 25.87 21.56
N ASP A 7 -19.49 25.71 20.26
CA ASP A 7 -19.21 24.44 19.59
C ASP A 7 -17.74 24.07 19.64
N ASP A 8 -16.82 25.02 19.51
CA ASP A 8 -15.38 24.80 19.67
C ASP A 8 -15.04 24.33 21.10
N GLU A 9 -15.71 24.91 22.11
CA GLU A 9 -15.52 24.50 23.52
C GLU A 9 -16.03 23.08 23.78
N ARG A 10 -17.17 22.69 23.18
CA ARG A 10 -17.72 21.35 23.29
C ARG A 10 -16.82 20.32 22.59
N GLN A 11 -16.33 20.64 21.42
CA GLN A 11 -15.41 19.79 20.66
C GLN A 11 -14.11 19.60 21.42
N TRP A 12 -13.48 20.67 21.91
CA TRP A 12 -12.27 20.61 22.72
C TRP A 12 -12.45 19.77 24.00
N ALA A 13 -13.60 19.91 24.68
CA ALA A 13 -13.91 19.12 25.87
C ALA A 13 -14.13 17.64 25.56
N ALA A 14 -14.62 17.29 24.36
CA ALA A 14 -14.75 15.91 23.90
C ALA A 14 -13.38 15.31 23.59
N GLU A 15 -12.55 15.99 22.84
CA GLU A 15 -11.17 15.56 22.49
C GLU A 15 -10.31 15.34 23.74
N LYS A 16 -10.42 16.23 24.72
CA LYS A 16 -9.74 16.08 26.00
C LYS A 16 -10.20 14.84 26.78
N ARG A 17 -11.50 14.53 26.74
CA ARG A 17 -12.04 13.32 27.41
C ARG A 17 -11.52 12.06 26.73
N ASP A 18 -11.48 12.05 25.41
CA ASP A 18 -11.00 10.91 24.64
C ASP A 18 -9.51 10.67 24.87
N PHE A 19 -8.69 11.72 24.85
CA PHE A 19 -7.27 11.65 25.19
C PHE A 19 -7.02 11.08 26.61
N VAL A 20 -7.80 11.52 27.59
CA VAL A 20 -7.68 11.02 28.96
C VAL A 20 -8.11 9.55 29.05
N ALA A 21 -9.15 9.16 28.31
CA ALA A 21 -9.60 7.78 28.25
C ALA A 21 -8.54 6.86 27.61
N ASP A 22 -7.99 7.24 26.48
CA ASP A 22 -6.94 6.48 25.80
C ASP A 22 -5.68 6.32 26.66
N ARG A 23 -5.29 7.38 27.38
CA ARG A 23 -4.15 7.30 28.31
C ARG A 23 -4.43 6.36 29.48
N ARG A 24 -5.67 6.32 29.99
CA ARG A 24 -6.08 5.34 31.02
C ARG A 24 -6.04 3.91 30.49
N ASP A 25 -6.53 3.70 29.30
CA ASP A 25 -6.59 2.39 28.66
C ASP A 25 -5.17 1.86 28.41
N GLN A 26 -4.25 2.71 27.95
CA GLN A 26 -2.83 2.38 27.80
C GLN A 26 -2.18 1.97 29.13
N LEU A 27 -2.37 2.76 30.21
CA LEU A 27 -1.83 2.43 31.52
C LEU A 27 -2.43 1.15 32.12
N ALA A 28 -3.70 0.85 31.82
CA ALA A 28 -4.33 -0.40 32.22
C ALA A 28 -3.70 -1.59 31.50
N ALA A 29 -3.47 -1.49 30.19
CA ALA A 29 -2.82 -2.53 29.40
C ALA A 29 -1.38 -2.81 29.87
N GLU A 30 -0.60 -1.77 30.19
CA GLU A 30 0.75 -1.92 30.76
C GLU A 30 0.74 -2.67 32.10
N ARG A 31 -0.23 -2.37 32.98
CA ARG A 31 -0.38 -3.07 34.27
C ARG A 31 -0.77 -4.52 34.10
N GLU A 32 -1.73 -4.80 33.23
CA GLU A 32 -2.18 -6.17 32.95
C GLU A 32 -1.05 -7.02 32.36
N ALA A 33 -0.26 -6.51 31.44
CA ALA A 33 0.90 -7.20 30.89
C ALA A 33 1.95 -7.52 31.99
N ALA A 34 2.15 -6.60 32.94
CA ALA A 34 3.05 -6.84 34.06
C ALA A 34 2.49 -7.89 35.04
N GLU A 35 1.19 -7.91 35.28
CA GLU A 35 0.52 -8.93 36.11
C GLU A 35 0.55 -10.31 35.45
N ASP A 36 0.27 -10.40 34.16
CA ASP A 36 0.35 -11.67 33.40
C ASP A 36 1.78 -12.24 33.43
N THR A 37 2.79 -11.40 33.32
CA THR A 37 4.19 -11.84 33.45
C THR A 37 4.50 -12.38 34.86
N ARG A 38 3.96 -11.77 35.89
CA ARG A 38 4.11 -12.24 37.29
C ARG A 38 3.41 -13.58 37.49
N ASP A 39 2.19 -13.73 36.98
CA ASP A 39 1.41 -14.94 37.09
C ASP A 39 2.10 -16.12 36.38
N VAL A 40 2.61 -15.91 35.15
CA VAL A 40 3.40 -16.93 34.42
C VAL A 40 4.65 -17.34 35.22
N THR A 41 5.34 -16.36 35.83
CA THR A 41 6.52 -16.62 36.62
C THR A 41 6.19 -17.41 37.91
N ALA A 42 5.06 -17.10 38.55
CA ALA A 42 4.59 -17.83 39.75
C ALA A 42 4.19 -19.26 39.38
N ASP A 43 3.42 -19.47 38.32
CA ASP A 43 3.02 -20.76 37.82
C ASP A 43 4.25 -21.66 37.50
N ALA A 44 5.27 -21.07 36.86
CA ALA A 44 6.51 -21.81 36.56
C ALA A 44 7.28 -22.24 37.82
N ARG A 45 7.34 -21.36 38.83
CA ARG A 45 8.00 -21.69 40.11
C ARG A 45 7.27 -22.78 40.87
N GLU A 46 5.94 -22.71 40.94
CA GLU A 46 5.12 -23.70 41.58
C GLU A 46 5.24 -25.06 40.89
N SER A 47 5.20 -25.06 39.55
CA SER A 47 5.41 -26.32 38.78
C SER A 47 6.78 -26.92 39.00
N ALA A 48 7.83 -26.11 39.11
CA ALA A 48 9.19 -26.58 39.44
C ALA A 48 9.29 -27.18 40.87
N LEU A 49 8.55 -26.63 41.82
CA LEU A 49 8.46 -27.18 43.17
C LEU A 49 7.75 -28.53 43.20
N ASP A 50 6.62 -28.63 42.53
CA ASP A 50 5.86 -29.90 42.41
C ASP A 50 6.70 -31.00 41.74
N GLU A 51 7.48 -30.63 40.71
CA GLU A 51 8.39 -31.59 40.06
C GLU A 51 9.52 -32.04 40.98
N ARG A 52 10.10 -31.09 41.70
CA ARG A 52 11.18 -31.41 42.67
C ARG A 52 10.68 -32.29 43.80
N GLU A 53 9.48 -32.07 44.31
CA GLU A 53 8.86 -32.92 45.32
C GLU A 53 8.67 -34.35 44.81
N ARG A 54 8.15 -34.51 43.59
CA ARG A 54 8.01 -35.82 42.94
C ARG A 54 9.35 -36.54 42.76
N GLN A 55 10.39 -35.85 42.35
CA GLN A 55 11.74 -36.42 42.19
C GLN A 55 12.34 -36.87 43.52
N LEU A 56 12.13 -36.09 44.60
CA LEU A 56 12.61 -36.44 45.93
C LEU A 56 11.91 -37.70 46.50
N ASP A 57 10.61 -37.81 46.28
CA ASP A 57 9.83 -38.96 46.68
C ASP A 57 10.22 -40.22 45.90
N ALA A 58 10.42 -40.13 44.59
CA ALA A 58 10.92 -41.22 43.77
C ALA A 58 12.30 -41.67 44.22
N ARG A 59 13.20 -40.72 44.49
CA ARG A 59 14.57 -41.01 44.95
C ARG A 59 14.59 -41.68 46.34
N ALA A 60 13.70 -41.25 47.25
CA ALA A 60 13.57 -41.86 48.58
C ALA A 60 13.09 -43.32 48.46
N ALA A 61 12.14 -43.61 47.58
CA ALA A 61 11.65 -44.93 47.29
C ALA A 61 12.77 -45.86 46.72
N GLU A 62 13.55 -45.36 45.77
CA GLU A 62 14.70 -46.09 45.19
C GLU A 62 15.74 -46.47 46.25
N LEU A 63 15.97 -45.62 47.22
CA LEU A 63 16.95 -45.84 48.29
C LEU A 63 16.40 -46.62 49.47
N GLY A 64 15.15 -47.09 49.42
CA GLY A 64 14.52 -47.87 50.52
C GLY A 64 14.41 -47.09 51.83
N LEU A 65 14.42 -45.72 51.74
CA LEU A 65 14.29 -44.87 52.90
C LEU A 65 12.84 -44.90 53.43
N PRO A 66 12.63 -44.81 54.76
CA PRO A 66 11.28 -44.73 55.29
C PRO A 66 10.57 -43.51 54.71
N GLY A 67 9.31 -43.71 54.28
CA GLY A 67 8.48 -42.61 53.78
C GLY A 67 8.44 -41.47 54.81
N ARG A 68 8.08 -40.27 54.29
CA ARG A 68 7.95 -39.06 55.13
C ARG A 68 7.01 -39.35 56.32
N ALA A 69 7.33 -38.83 57.52
CA ALA A 69 6.46 -38.95 58.67
C ALA A 69 5.04 -38.46 58.28
N ALA A 70 4.00 -39.16 58.72
CA ALA A 70 2.61 -38.89 58.31
C ALA A 70 2.22 -37.40 58.40
N LYS A 71 2.73 -36.68 59.41
CA LYS A 71 2.49 -35.27 59.59
C LYS A 71 3.16 -34.42 58.48
N ALA A 72 4.37 -34.75 58.05
CA ALA A 72 5.08 -34.05 56.96
C ALA A 72 4.44 -34.37 55.59
N ALA A 73 3.97 -35.58 55.37
CA ALA A 73 3.22 -35.96 54.17
C ALA A 73 1.90 -35.20 54.08
N ALA A 74 1.14 -35.06 55.17
CA ALA A 74 -0.10 -34.26 55.20
C ALA A 74 0.16 -32.78 54.89
N GLN A 75 1.20 -32.19 55.45
CA GLN A 75 1.56 -30.77 55.16
C GLN A 75 1.93 -30.54 53.70
N LEU A 76 2.53 -31.49 53.00
CA LEU A 76 2.86 -31.38 51.56
C LEU A 76 1.63 -31.54 50.70
N VAL A 77 0.67 -32.37 51.06
CA VAL A 77 -0.63 -32.48 50.38
C VAL A 77 -1.38 -31.18 50.50
N ASP A 78 -1.47 -30.56 51.69
CA ASP A 78 -2.10 -29.26 51.92
C ASP A 78 -1.42 -28.16 51.08
N ALA A 79 -0.09 -28.10 51.09
CA ALA A 79 0.69 -27.13 50.30
C ALA A 79 0.49 -27.36 48.79
N GLY A 80 0.34 -28.58 48.32
CA GLY A 80 0.00 -28.90 46.94
C GLY A 80 -1.41 -28.40 46.54
N ALA A 81 -2.38 -28.58 47.44
CA ALA A 81 -3.74 -28.11 47.23
C ALA A 81 -3.80 -26.57 47.19
N ASP A 82 -3.06 -25.90 48.09
CA ASP A 82 -2.97 -24.44 48.13
C ASP A 82 -2.35 -23.86 46.82
N ARG A 83 -1.29 -24.51 46.30
CA ARG A 83 -0.69 -24.12 45.01
C ARG A 83 -1.67 -24.30 43.85
N GLU A 84 -2.40 -25.41 43.82
CA GLU A 84 -3.43 -25.65 42.78
C GLU A 84 -4.53 -24.58 42.83
N GLN A 85 -5.02 -24.27 44.00
CA GLN A 85 -6.02 -23.23 44.20
C GLN A 85 -5.51 -21.86 43.78
N ALA A 86 -4.24 -21.53 44.08
CA ALA A 86 -3.60 -20.28 43.63
C ALA A 86 -3.49 -20.21 42.10
N ARG A 87 -3.14 -21.33 41.42
CA ARG A 87 -3.14 -21.42 39.96
C ARG A 87 -4.51 -21.16 39.35
N GLN A 88 -5.54 -21.80 39.91
CA GLN A 88 -6.92 -21.61 39.47
C GLN A 88 -7.37 -20.16 39.61
N THR A 89 -7.11 -19.54 40.76
CA THR A 89 -7.43 -18.14 41.00
C THR A 89 -6.70 -17.20 40.03
N ARG A 90 -5.41 -17.46 39.75
CA ARG A 90 -4.68 -16.67 38.74
C ARG A 90 -5.26 -16.86 37.34
N ALA A 91 -5.64 -18.06 36.94
CA ALA A 91 -6.27 -18.35 35.67
C ALA A 91 -7.61 -17.61 35.50
N GLU A 92 -8.44 -17.60 36.56
CA GLU A 92 -9.70 -16.84 36.56
C GLU A 92 -9.47 -15.34 36.43
N LEU A 93 -8.53 -14.79 37.20
CA LEU A 93 -8.18 -13.36 37.14
C LEU A 93 -7.62 -12.98 35.76
N ARG A 94 -6.80 -13.84 35.15
CA ARG A 94 -6.30 -13.65 33.77
C ARG A 94 -7.45 -13.60 32.78
N THR A 95 -8.41 -14.50 32.88
CA THR A 95 -9.61 -14.49 32.03
C THR A 95 -10.42 -13.22 32.18
N GLN A 96 -10.59 -12.73 33.43
CA GLN A 96 -11.29 -11.47 33.69
C GLN A 96 -10.52 -10.25 33.11
N ARG A 97 -9.18 -10.22 33.23
CA ARG A 97 -8.35 -9.17 32.64
C ARG A 97 -8.49 -9.15 31.11
N HIS A 98 -8.42 -10.31 30.46
CA HIS A 98 -8.59 -10.40 29.02
C HIS A 98 -9.98 -9.94 28.56
N ALA A 99 -11.03 -10.27 29.29
CA ALA A 99 -12.39 -9.81 29.00
C ALA A 99 -12.51 -8.28 29.18
N ALA A 100 -11.88 -7.72 30.21
CA ALA A 100 -11.85 -6.28 30.44
C ALA A 100 -11.03 -5.53 29.37
N ALA A 101 -9.89 -6.09 28.93
CA ALA A 101 -9.10 -5.57 27.83
C ALA A 101 -9.92 -5.52 26.53
N HIS A 102 -10.60 -6.59 26.18
CA HIS A 102 -11.45 -6.66 25.01
C HIS A 102 -12.61 -5.65 25.06
N ALA A 103 -13.22 -5.47 26.23
CA ALA A 103 -14.30 -4.48 26.42
C ALA A 103 -13.78 -3.03 26.25
N ARG A 104 -12.54 -2.73 26.72
CA ARG A 104 -11.91 -1.42 26.52
C ARG A 104 -11.57 -1.17 25.06
N ASP A 105 -11.04 -2.17 24.35
CA ASP A 105 -10.74 -2.08 22.93
C ASP A 105 -11.98 -1.77 22.11
N GLN A 106 -13.10 -2.49 22.39
CA GLN A 106 -14.40 -2.19 21.78
C GLN A 106 -14.91 -0.78 22.12
N ALA A 107 -14.71 -0.32 23.35
CA ALA A 107 -15.12 1.03 23.73
C ALA A 107 -14.27 2.11 23.06
N SER A 108 -12.96 1.88 22.88
CA SER A 108 -12.06 2.74 22.12
C SER A 108 -12.47 2.83 20.66
N THR A 109 -12.73 1.68 20.02
CA THR A 109 -13.22 1.62 18.64
C THR A 109 -14.51 2.42 18.46
N ARG A 110 -15.49 2.26 19.37
CA ARG A 110 -16.75 3.05 19.32
C ARG A 110 -16.52 4.55 19.50
N ARG A 111 -15.55 4.95 20.33
CA ARG A 111 -15.19 6.39 20.48
C ARG A 111 -14.59 6.95 19.21
N LEU A 112 -13.70 6.18 18.56
CA LEU A 112 -13.11 6.54 17.26
C LEU A 112 -14.19 6.67 16.18
N GLU A 113 -15.16 5.75 16.15
CA GLU A 113 -16.28 5.80 15.23
C GLU A 113 -17.26 6.95 15.52
N ALA A 114 -17.37 7.41 16.74
CA ALA A 114 -18.26 8.50 17.14
C ALA A 114 -17.70 9.91 16.87
N ASN A 115 -16.35 10.04 16.69
CA ASN A 115 -15.72 11.34 16.43
C ASN A 115 -15.45 11.52 14.93
N PRO A 116 -16.15 12.45 14.25
CA PRO A 116 -16.00 12.66 12.80
C PRO A 116 -14.55 12.98 12.38
N THR A 117 -13.84 13.79 13.16
CA THR A 117 -12.47 14.19 12.87
C THR A 117 -11.50 12.99 12.98
N THR A 118 -11.69 12.15 14.01
CA THR A 118 -10.84 10.96 14.19
C THR A 118 -11.15 9.89 13.15
N ARG A 119 -12.42 9.74 12.75
CA ARG A 119 -12.81 8.85 11.63
C ARG A 119 -12.14 9.28 10.34
N LEU A 120 -12.17 10.57 10.04
CA LEU A 120 -11.54 11.13 8.85
C LEU A 120 -10.03 10.90 8.88
N ALA A 121 -9.36 11.21 10.00
CA ALA A 121 -7.93 10.98 10.17
C ALA A 121 -7.54 9.49 10.05
N SER A 122 -8.33 8.58 10.65
CA SER A 122 -8.11 7.13 10.56
C SER A 122 -8.32 6.61 9.14
N ALA A 123 -9.33 7.11 8.43
CA ALA A 123 -9.57 6.78 7.03
C ALA A 123 -8.39 7.22 6.15
N PHE A 124 -7.87 8.44 6.36
CA PHE A 124 -6.70 8.93 5.63
C PHE A 124 -5.43 8.15 5.94
N ALA A 125 -5.21 7.78 7.21
CA ALA A 125 -4.07 6.92 7.57
C ALA A 125 -4.15 5.55 6.90
N ALA A 126 -5.33 4.95 6.81
CA ALA A 126 -5.56 3.69 6.11
C ALA A 126 -5.35 3.82 4.59
N ILE A 127 -5.85 4.90 3.99
CA ILE A 127 -5.62 5.23 2.57
C ILE A 127 -4.13 5.39 2.30
N ALA A 128 -3.42 6.18 3.11
CA ALA A 128 -1.98 6.38 2.96
C ALA A 128 -1.23 5.05 3.06
N ALA A 129 -1.49 4.23 4.09
CA ALA A 129 -0.86 2.92 4.25
C ALA A 129 -1.12 2.00 3.04
N HIS A 130 -2.34 2.01 2.49
CA HIS A 130 -2.70 1.24 1.32
C HIS A 130 -1.95 1.69 0.07
N LEU A 131 -1.84 2.99 -0.17
CA LEU A 131 -1.13 3.54 -1.31
C LEU A 131 0.39 3.30 -1.23
N TYR A 132 1.00 3.50 -0.04
CA TYR A 132 2.45 3.29 0.16
C TYR A 132 2.87 1.82 0.13
N ALA A 133 1.95 0.86 0.28
CA ALA A 133 2.22 -0.57 0.16
C ALA A 133 2.30 -1.07 -1.29
N ALA A 134 2.23 -0.18 -2.29
CA ALA A 134 2.36 -0.57 -3.69
C ALA A 134 3.80 -0.93 -4.06
N ASP A 135 3.95 -2.03 -4.83
CA ASP A 135 5.25 -2.57 -5.20
C ASP A 135 5.85 -1.91 -6.47
N SER A 136 5.04 -1.20 -7.25
CA SER A 136 5.45 -0.52 -8.48
C SER A 136 4.65 0.75 -8.72
N PHE A 137 5.14 1.60 -9.64
CA PHE A 137 4.46 2.83 -10.03
C PHE A 137 3.08 2.55 -10.63
N ASP A 138 2.94 1.56 -11.52
CA ASP A 138 1.65 1.18 -12.11
C ASP A 138 0.67 0.67 -11.05
N ALA A 139 1.16 -0.11 -10.09
CA ALA A 139 0.33 -0.61 -8.99
C ALA A 139 -0.19 0.52 -8.09
N VAL A 140 0.61 1.55 -7.80
CA VAL A 140 0.13 2.70 -7.01
C VAL A 140 -0.92 3.50 -7.76
N LEU A 141 -0.78 3.70 -9.08
CA LEU A 141 -1.77 4.41 -9.88
C LEU A 141 -3.12 3.68 -9.90
N LEU A 142 -3.11 2.37 -10.05
CA LEU A 142 -4.33 1.57 -9.99
C LEU A 142 -4.99 1.64 -8.61
N ARG A 143 -4.22 1.50 -7.53
CA ARG A 143 -4.74 1.66 -6.16
C ARG A 143 -5.33 3.03 -5.88
N ILE A 144 -4.77 4.08 -6.46
CA ILE A 144 -5.33 5.44 -6.37
C ILE A 144 -6.73 5.47 -6.98
N ALA A 145 -6.91 4.92 -8.19
CA ALA A 145 -8.21 4.86 -8.87
C ALA A 145 -9.23 4.00 -8.08
N GLU A 146 -8.83 2.81 -7.61
CA GLU A 146 -9.67 1.92 -6.80
C GLU A 146 -10.08 2.58 -5.47
N THR A 147 -9.14 3.28 -4.82
CA THR A 147 -9.42 4.01 -3.59
C THR A 147 -10.43 5.13 -3.84
N ALA A 148 -10.36 5.83 -4.96
CA ALA A 148 -11.32 6.87 -5.31
C ALA A 148 -12.75 6.30 -5.41
N VAL A 149 -12.93 5.17 -6.08
CA VAL A 149 -14.25 4.50 -6.19
C VAL A 149 -14.78 4.08 -4.82
N SER A 150 -13.91 3.64 -3.90
CA SER A 150 -14.34 3.17 -2.58
C SER A 150 -14.56 4.28 -1.55
N THR A 151 -13.97 5.48 -1.74
CA THR A 151 -13.97 6.54 -0.72
C THR A 151 -14.68 7.81 -1.13
N VAL A 152 -14.74 8.14 -2.41
CA VAL A 152 -15.41 9.35 -2.91
C VAL A 152 -16.86 9.02 -3.21
N ALA A 153 -17.78 9.53 -2.39
CA ALA A 153 -19.21 9.31 -2.60
C ALA A 153 -19.65 9.85 -3.98
N GLY A 154 -20.43 9.08 -4.71
CA GLY A 154 -20.86 9.42 -6.08
C GLY A 154 -19.89 8.97 -7.18
N CYS A 155 -18.72 8.43 -6.84
CA CYS A 155 -17.77 7.88 -7.79
C CYS A 155 -18.11 6.42 -8.11
N GLN A 156 -18.45 6.10 -9.35
CA GLN A 156 -18.68 4.72 -9.81
C GLN A 156 -17.50 4.19 -10.62
N MET A 157 -16.75 5.04 -11.29
CA MET A 157 -15.56 4.66 -12.03
C MET A 157 -14.51 5.77 -11.93
N ALA A 158 -13.24 5.39 -11.98
CA ALA A 158 -12.12 6.31 -11.85
C ALA A 158 -10.97 5.93 -12.77
N SER A 159 -10.17 6.93 -13.12
CA SER A 159 -8.95 6.78 -13.89
C SER A 159 -7.84 7.71 -13.38
N VAL A 160 -6.62 7.44 -13.78
CA VAL A 160 -5.47 8.32 -13.58
C VAL A 160 -4.90 8.69 -14.95
N THR A 161 -4.93 9.98 -15.26
CA THR A 161 -4.26 10.57 -16.41
C THR A 161 -2.84 10.99 -16.03
N LEU A 162 -1.86 10.66 -16.85
CA LEU A 162 -0.52 11.24 -16.81
C LEU A 162 -0.32 12.19 -17.98
N ALA A 163 0.26 13.35 -17.68
CA ALA A 163 0.64 14.36 -18.66
C ALA A 163 2.17 14.39 -18.77
N GLU A 164 2.72 13.98 -19.90
CA GLU A 164 4.16 13.99 -20.15
C GLU A 164 4.46 14.68 -21.48
N ARG A 165 5.23 15.78 -21.42
CA ARG A 165 5.70 16.53 -22.60
C ARG A 165 4.57 16.96 -23.55
N GLY A 166 3.40 17.28 -23.02
CA GLY A 166 2.23 17.70 -23.78
C GLY A 166 1.40 16.57 -24.37
N ALA A 167 1.72 15.33 -24.07
CA ALA A 167 0.88 14.15 -24.37
C ALA A 167 0.17 13.68 -23.11
N TYR A 168 -1.07 13.21 -23.27
CA TYR A 168 -1.90 12.65 -22.21
C TYR A 168 -2.14 11.18 -22.43
N GLN A 169 -2.12 10.40 -21.36
CA GLN A 169 -2.46 8.98 -21.40
C GLN A 169 -3.14 8.54 -20.11
N THR A 170 -4.11 7.64 -20.23
CA THR A 170 -4.70 6.95 -19.09
C THR A 170 -3.75 5.84 -18.62
N ALA A 171 -3.13 6.06 -17.47
CA ALA A 171 -2.12 5.14 -16.92
C ALA A 171 -2.75 4.05 -16.04
N ALA A 172 -3.93 4.33 -15.46
CA ALA A 172 -4.69 3.36 -14.68
C ALA A 172 -6.18 3.67 -14.79
N THR A 173 -7.01 2.64 -14.74
CA THR A 173 -8.47 2.76 -14.76
C THR A 173 -9.13 1.63 -13.99
N THR A 174 -10.24 1.90 -13.35
CA THR A 174 -11.08 0.89 -12.68
C THR A 174 -12.11 0.26 -13.61
N ASP A 175 -12.43 0.95 -14.72
CA ASP A 175 -13.45 0.53 -15.69
C ASP A 175 -13.05 0.98 -17.11
N PRO A 176 -13.25 0.15 -18.15
CA PRO A 176 -13.01 0.55 -19.55
C PRO A 176 -13.77 1.80 -19.98
N ALA A 177 -14.97 2.06 -19.41
CA ALA A 177 -15.75 3.25 -19.72
C ALA A 177 -15.04 4.54 -19.25
N ALA A 178 -14.38 4.51 -18.07
CA ALA A 178 -13.58 5.65 -17.59
C ALA A 178 -12.44 5.98 -18.57
N SER A 179 -11.73 4.96 -19.07
CA SER A 179 -10.67 5.15 -20.08
C SER A 179 -11.24 5.70 -21.41
N ALA A 180 -12.43 5.27 -21.79
CA ALA A 180 -13.07 5.79 -23.00
C ALA A 180 -13.50 7.28 -22.84
N VAL A 181 -13.95 7.66 -21.64
CA VAL A 181 -14.25 9.08 -21.31
C VAL A 181 -12.98 9.92 -21.33
N ASP A 182 -11.87 9.42 -20.77
CA ASP A 182 -10.57 10.09 -20.84
C ASP A 182 -10.15 10.31 -22.31
N GLN A 183 -10.21 9.24 -23.12
CA GLN A 183 -9.83 9.32 -24.54
C GLN A 183 -10.68 10.33 -25.31
N ALA A 184 -12.00 10.42 -25.02
CA ALA A 184 -12.86 11.42 -25.61
C ALA A 184 -12.41 12.85 -25.27
N GLN A 185 -11.91 13.10 -24.05
CA GLN A 185 -11.34 14.38 -23.63
C GLN A 185 -10.01 14.67 -24.35
N TYR A 186 -9.15 13.67 -24.52
CA TYR A 186 -7.89 13.83 -25.25
C TYR A 186 -8.13 14.14 -26.73
N ASP A 187 -9.07 13.47 -27.36
CA ASP A 187 -9.44 13.68 -28.77
C ASP A 187 -10.08 15.06 -29.01
N ALA A 188 -10.83 15.55 -28.02
CA ALA A 188 -11.44 16.88 -28.05
C ALA A 188 -10.46 18.00 -27.68
N GLU A 189 -9.32 17.67 -27.07
CA GLU A 189 -8.39 18.61 -26.42
C GLU A 189 -9.08 19.50 -25.37
N GLU A 190 -10.20 19.02 -24.81
CA GLU A 190 -11.05 19.71 -23.83
C GLU A 190 -11.55 18.72 -22.79
N GLY A 191 -11.73 19.18 -21.55
CA GLY A 191 -12.38 18.38 -20.53
C GLY A 191 -11.80 18.55 -19.12
N PRO A 192 -12.55 18.10 -18.11
CA PRO A 192 -12.14 18.24 -16.71
C PRO A 192 -10.81 17.55 -16.38
N CYS A 193 -10.47 16.42 -17.02
CA CYS A 193 -9.21 15.71 -16.74
C CYS A 193 -7.99 16.52 -17.24
N LEU A 194 -8.11 17.25 -18.33
CA LEU A 194 -7.05 18.09 -18.88
C LEU A 194 -6.88 19.38 -18.06
N ASP A 195 -7.98 20.04 -17.75
CA ASP A 195 -7.98 21.27 -16.96
C ASP A 195 -7.46 21.02 -15.54
N ALA A 196 -7.71 19.84 -14.97
CA ALA A 196 -7.25 19.46 -13.64
C ALA A 196 -5.73 19.23 -13.56
N VAL A 197 -5.00 19.14 -14.66
CA VAL A 197 -3.52 19.12 -14.63
C VAL A 197 -2.98 20.45 -14.07
N GLU A 198 -3.66 21.56 -14.33
CA GLU A 198 -3.29 22.90 -13.87
C GLU A 198 -4.10 23.36 -12.63
N ALA A 199 -5.38 22.97 -12.54
CA ALA A 199 -6.28 23.36 -11.45
C ALA A 199 -6.34 22.28 -10.34
N PRO A 200 -6.42 22.67 -9.04
CA PRO A 200 -6.49 21.70 -7.94
C PRO A 200 -7.67 20.73 -8.07
N ILE A 201 -8.80 21.21 -8.54
CA ILE A 201 -10.03 20.46 -8.80
C ILE A 201 -10.78 21.09 -9.97
N VAL A 202 -11.35 20.27 -10.82
CA VAL A 202 -12.29 20.67 -11.87
C VAL A 202 -13.53 19.80 -11.77
N TYR A 203 -14.68 20.41 -11.49
CA TYR A 203 -15.95 19.72 -11.35
C TYR A 203 -16.87 20.02 -12.55
N ALA A 204 -17.34 18.96 -13.20
CA ALA A 204 -18.42 18.97 -14.19
C ALA A 204 -19.68 18.43 -13.52
N GLN A 205 -20.61 19.33 -13.20
CA GLN A 205 -21.87 18.97 -12.54
C GLN A 205 -22.72 18.06 -13.43
N ALA A 206 -22.72 18.31 -14.73
CA ALA A 206 -23.39 17.45 -15.71
C ALA A 206 -22.72 17.60 -17.08
N PHE A 207 -22.80 16.56 -17.89
CA PHE A 207 -22.48 16.61 -19.31
C PHE A 207 -23.79 16.66 -20.14
N PRO A 208 -23.87 17.50 -21.22
CA PRO A 208 -22.82 18.39 -21.72
C PRO A 208 -22.58 19.61 -20.82
N ASP A 209 -21.34 20.09 -20.78
CA ASP A 209 -20.94 21.28 -20.06
C ASP A 209 -20.46 22.37 -21.08
N THR A 210 -20.94 23.60 -20.93
CA THR A 210 -20.63 24.68 -21.85
C THR A 210 -19.17 25.13 -21.86
N ARG A 211 -18.39 24.72 -20.85
CA ARG A 211 -16.95 24.98 -20.79
C ARG A 211 -16.19 24.16 -21.84
N TRP A 212 -16.73 23.03 -22.27
CA TRP A 212 -16.09 22.09 -23.18
C TRP A 212 -17.03 21.76 -24.36
N PRO A 213 -17.23 22.72 -25.30
CA PRO A 213 -18.19 22.56 -26.38
C PRO A 213 -17.81 21.48 -27.41
N THR A 214 -16.51 21.20 -27.60
CA THR A 214 -16.04 20.16 -28.52
C THR A 214 -16.27 18.75 -27.91
N LEU A 215 -16.13 18.63 -26.60
CA LEU A 215 -16.41 17.39 -25.88
C LEU A 215 -17.92 17.06 -25.88
N ALA A 216 -18.77 18.09 -25.79
CA ALA A 216 -20.23 18.01 -25.86
C ALA A 216 -20.85 16.91 -24.96
N SER A 217 -21.74 16.07 -25.53
CA SER A 217 -22.40 14.96 -24.81
C SER A 217 -21.60 13.65 -24.79
N ARG A 218 -20.42 13.61 -25.36
CA ARG A 218 -19.65 12.38 -25.50
C ARG A 218 -19.41 11.61 -24.18
N PRO A 219 -19.07 12.27 -23.04
CA PRO A 219 -18.95 11.57 -21.76
C PRO A 219 -20.25 10.92 -21.30
N ALA A 220 -21.40 11.59 -21.49
CA ALA A 220 -22.70 11.07 -21.13
C ALA A 220 -23.07 9.82 -21.96
N GLU A 221 -22.74 9.83 -23.24
CA GLU A 221 -22.91 8.67 -24.14
C GLU A 221 -22.06 7.46 -23.71
N LEU A 222 -20.90 7.71 -23.08
CA LEU A 222 -19.99 6.72 -22.53
C LEU A 222 -20.32 6.32 -21.07
N GLY A 223 -21.42 6.86 -20.51
CA GLY A 223 -21.90 6.50 -19.18
C GLY A 223 -21.47 7.44 -18.04
N ALA A 224 -20.71 8.51 -18.32
CA ALA A 224 -20.36 9.52 -17.33
C ALA A 224 -21.28 10.72 -17.42
N GLN A 225 -22.18 10.90 -16.44
CA GLN A 225 -23.10 12.04 -16.38
C GLN A 225 -22.51 13.24 -15.65
N SER A 226 -21.55 13.03 -14.75
CA SER A 226 -20.79 14.06 -14.04
C SER A 226 -19.35 13.62 -13.83
N ALA A 227 -18.44 14.57 -13.57
CA ALA A 227 -17.04 14.26 -13.28
C ALA A 227 -16.45 15.23 -12.24
N ALA A 228 -15.57 14.71 -11.39
CA ALA A 228 -14.68 15.51 -10.56
C ALA A 228 -13.24 15.05 -10.80
N SER A 229 -12.42 15.93 -11.35
CA SER A 229 -11.01 15.66 -11.65
C SER A 229 -10.10 16.47 -10.72
N TYR A 230 -9.06 15.84 -10.20
CA TYR A 230 -8.18 16.41 -9.18
C TYR A 230 -6.74 16.35 -9.66
N ARG A 231 -6.00 17.44 -9.46
CA ARG A 231 -4.59 17.52 -9.85
C ARG A 231 -3.75 16.52 -9.06
N LEU A 232 -2.97 15.71 -9.79
CA LEU A 232 -1.85 14.95 -9.26
C LEU A 232 -0.57 15.73 -9.53
N ALA A 233 -0.01 16.33 -8.47
CA ALA A 233 1.19 17.12 -8.59
C ALA A 233 2.41 16.23 -8.87
N ALA A 234 3.35 16.72 -9.68
CA ALA A 234 4.66 16.08 -9.81
C ALA A 234 5.37 16.14 -8.46
N ALA A 235 5.61 14.98 -7.86
CA ALA A 235 6.17 14.88 -6.50
C ALA A 235 7.70 15.09 -6.45
N SER A 236 8.39 15.28 -7.59
CA SER A 236 9.85 15.40 -7.65
C SER A 236 10.27 16.48 -8.65
N VAL A 237 11.30 17.24 -8.27
CA VAL A 237 11.98 18.21 -9.14
C VAL A 237 12.58 17.55 -10.40
N ALA A 238 12.94 16.28 -10.32
CA ALA A 238 13.45 15.49 -11.46
C ALA A 238 12.38 15.19 -12.52
N THR A 239 11.10 15.37 -12.17
CA THR A 239 9.94 15.16 -13.05
C THR A 239 9.21 16.47 -13.37
N ALA A 240 9.91 17.60 -13.30
CA ALA A 240 9.36 18.90 -13.70
C ALA A 240 8.81 18.81 -15.13
N GLY A 241 7.49 19.04 -15.28
CA GLY A 241 6.77 18.89 -16.54
C GLY A 241 6.00 17.57 -16.69
N THR A 242 6.01 16.69 -15.67
CA THR A 242 5.11 15.55 -15.57
C THR A 242 4.09 15.82 -14.48
N GLY A 243 2.86 16.00 -14.84
CA GLY A 243 1.71 16.13 -13.96
C GLY A 243 0.69 15.06 -14.30
N GLY A 244 -0.50 15.19 -13.75
CA GLY A 244 -1.61 14.30 -14.08
C GLY A 244 -2.86 14.70 -13.34
N SER A 245 -3.89 13.90 -13.50
CA SER A 245 -5.15 14.05 -12.79
C SER A 245 -5.68 12.69 -12.32
N LEU A 246 -6.29 12.69 -11.14
CA LEU A 246 -7.21 11.65 -10.70
C LEU A 246 -8.60 12.05 -11.17
N ASN A 247 -9.21 11.23 -12.01
CA ASN A 247 -10.53 11.49 -12.58
C ASN A 247 -11.53 10.55 -11.93
N THR A 248 -12.61 11.13 -11.43
CA THR A 248 -13.74 10.38 -10.84
C THR A 248 -14.99 10.70 -11.67
N TYR A 249 -15.75 9.66 -12.01
CA TYR A 249 -16.92 9.77 -12.87
C TYR A 249 -18.15 9.24 -12.16
N GLY A 250 -19.23 10.03 -12.21
CA GLY A 250 -20.56 9.67 -11.71
C GLY A 250 -21.49 9.30 -12.86
N ILE A 251 -22.38 8.32 -12.64
CA ILE A 251 -23.40 7.89 -13.60
C ILE A 251 -24.69 8.74 -13.52
N GLU A 252 -24.76 9.66 -12.56
CA GLU A 252 -25.83 10.62 -12.40
C GLU A 252 -25.30 12.05 -12.48
N PRO A 253 -26.10 13.03 -12.94
CA PRO A 253 -25.75 14.42 -12.80
C PRO A 253 -25.60 14.80 -11.33
N ASP A 254 -24.71 15.75 -11.04
CA ASP A 254 -24.46 16.30 -9.70
C ASP A 254 -24.10 15.24 -8.65
N ALA A 255 -23.41 14.16 -9.07
CA ALA A 255 -23.10 13.03 -8.19
C ALA A 255 -22.15 13.38 -7.04
N PHE A 256 -21.36 14.47 -7.15
CA PHE A 256 -20.30 14.79 -6.20
C PHE A 256 -20.68 15.99 -5.33
N SER A 257 -21.11 15.72 -4.10
CA SER A 257 -21.32 16.76 -3.09
C SER A 257 -20.03 17.50 -2.73
N ASP A 258 -20.13 18.65 -2.08
CA ASP A 258 -18.97 19.41 -1.59
C ASP A 258 -18.05 18.54 -0.70
N GLU A 259 -18.64 17.69 0.15
CA GLU A 259 -17.88 16.76 1.00
C GLU A 259 -17.14 15.71 0.16
N ALA A 260 -17.79 15.13 -0.85
CA ALA A 260 -17.18 14.18 -1.77
C ALA A 260 -16.00 14.82 -2.54
N GLN A 261 -16.17 16.05 -3.00
CA GLN A 261 -15.12 16.81 -3.67
C GLN A 261 -13.92 17.08 -2.74
N GLN A 262 -14.15 17.42 -1.47
CA GLN A 262 -13.10 17.61 -0.48
C GLN A 262 -12.33 16.30 -0.18
N ILE A 263 -13.03 15.19 -0.05
CA ILE A 263 -12.40 13.86 0.12
C ILE A 263 -11.53 13.52 -1.08
N GLY A 264 -12.02 13.75 -2.30
CA GLY A 264 -11.26 13.53 -3.53
C GLY A 264 -10.00 14.40 -3.61
N LEU A 265 -10.09 15.68 -3.19
CA LEU A 265 -8.94 16.58 -3.14
C LEU A 265 -7.86 16.10 -2.16
N ILE A 266 -8.27 15.64 -0.98
CA ILE A 266 -7.34 15.09 0.02
C ILE A 266 -6.72 13.77 -0.47
N LEU A 267 -7.53 12.91 -1.09
CA LEU A 267 -7.03 11.67 -1.71
C LEU A 267 -5.97 11.99 -2.78
N ALA A 268 -6.23 12.96 -3.67
CA ALA A 268 -5.29 13.35 -4.72
C ALA A 268 -3.97 13.91 -4.16
N ALA A 269 -4.01 14.62 -3.03
CA ALA A 269 -2.80 15.10 -2.35
C ALA A 269 -1.95 13.92 -1.82
N HIS A 270 -2.57 12.94 -1.15
CA HIS A 270 -1.88 11.74 -0.68
C HIS A 270 -1.41 10.85 -1.84
N ALA A 271 -2.21 10.72 -2.88
CA ALA A 271 -1.89 10.00 -4.10
C ALA A 271 -0.64 10.57 -4.79
N SER A 272 -0.54 11.90 -4.87
CA SER A 272 0.64 12.59 -5.43
C SER A 272 1.91 12.26 -4.66
N MET A 273 1.85 12.25 -3.32
CA MET A 273 2.99 11.90 -2.47
C MET A 273 3.37 10.43 -2.62
N ALA A 274 2.41 9.51 -2.61
CA ALA A 274 2.64 8.08 -2.74
C ALA A 274 3.24 7.72 -4.11
N ALA A 275 2.65 8.23 -5.20
CA ALA A 275 3.15 8.03 -6.55
C ALA A 275 4.57 8.59 -6.73
N GLY A 276 4.86 9.75 -6.14
CA GLY A 276 6.19 10.35 -6.14
C GLY A 276 7.22 9.50 -5.41
N ALA A 277 6.90 9.00 -4.22
CA ALA A 277 7.79 8.16 -3.42
C ALA A 277 8.11 6.83 -4.12
N VAL A 278 7.11 6.19 -4.74
CA VAL A 278 7.32 4.95 -5.51
C VAL A 278 8.19 5.21 -6.74
N ARG A 279 7.92 6.28 -7.49
CA ARG A 279 8.71 6.65 -8.68
C ARG A 279 10.17 6.95 -8.35
N GLU A 280 10.44 7.64 -7.23
CA GLU A 280 11.80 7.90 -6.75
C GLU A 280 12.51 6.61 -6.33
N ARG A 281 11.81 5.72 -5.62
CA ARG A 281 12.33 4.40 -5.24
C ARG A 281 12.73 3.58 -6.48
N ASP A 282 11.84 3.51 -7.48
CA ASP A 282 12.06 2.74 -8.70
C ASP A 282 13.25 3.31 -9.49
N ALA A 283 13.35 4.64 -9.60
CA ALA A 283 14.50 5.30 -10.23
C ALA A 283 15.84 5.00 -9.51
N LEU A 284 15.85 5.00 -8.17
CA LEU A 284 17.03 4.63 -7.39
C LEU A 284 17.41 3.16 -7.57
N GLN A 285 16.44 2.26 -7.65
CA GLN A 285 16.66 0.84 -7.92
C GLN A 285 17.27 0.63 -9.31
N ASP A 286 16.79 1.33 -10.33
CA ASP A 286 17.34 1.27 -11.68
C ASP A 286 18.78 1.75 -11.72
N VAL A 287 19.11 2.84 -11.04
CA VAL A 287 20.49 3.34 -10.92
C VAL A 287 21.38 2.29 -10.23
N ALA A 288 20.94 1.71 -9.13
CA ALA A 288 21.68 0.69 -8.40
C ALA A 288 21.89 -0.59 -9.24
N GLN A 289 20.88 -1.03 -9.98
CA GLN A 289 20.98 -2.18 -10.89
C GLN A 289 21.96 -1.89 -12.05
N ASN A 290 21.88 -0.70 -12.65
CA ASN A 290 22.78 -0.30 -13.74
C ASN A 290 24.23 -0.19 -13.26
N LEU A 291 24.46 0.35 -12.05
CA LEU A 291 25.79 0.40 -11.45
C LEU A 291 26.33 -1.02 -11.20
N ASN A 292 25.51 -1.92 -10.67
CA ASN A 292 25.91 -3.32 -10.45
C ASN A 292 26.25 -4.04 -11.75
N LYS A 293 25.45 -3.85 -12.81
CA LYS A 293 25.74 -4.37 -14.15
C LYS A 293 27.06 -3.82 -14.69
N ALA A 294 27.32 -2.52 -14.50
CA ALA A 294 28.58 -1.89 -14.94
C ALA A 294 29.79 -2.45 -14.19
N LEU A 295 29.70 -2.69 -12.87
CA LEU A 295 30.75 -3.30 -12.06
C LEU A 295 31.06 -4.72 -12.52
N LEU A 296 30.03 -5.56 -12.69
CA LEU A 296 30.19 -6.94 -13.17
C LEU A 296 30.78 -6.97 -14.58
N SER A 297 30.35 -6.06 -15.47
CA SER A 297 30.92 -5.95 -16.82
C SER A 297 32.39 -5.55 -16.78
N ARG A 298 32.76 -4.64 -15.88
CA ARG A 298 34.18 -4.21 -15.72
C ARG A 298 35.07 -5.37 -15.30
N ASP A 299 34.62 -6.21 -14.39
CA ASP A 299 35.39 -7.38 -13.93
C ASP A 299 35.57 -8.40 -15.05
N VAL A 300 34.49 -8.72 -15.79
CA VAL A 300 34.56 -9.64 -16.94
C VAL A 300 35.46 -9.09 -18.04
N ILE A 301 35.33 -7.80 -18.37
CA ILE A 301 36.20 -7.13 -19.34
C ILE A 301 37.65 -7.14 -18.86
N GLY A 302 37.87 -6.90 -17.56
CA GLY A 302 39.23 -6.94 -16.96
C GLY A 302 39.89 -8.30 -17.07
N GLN A 303 39.14 -9.37 -16.75
CA GLN A 303 39.61 -10.76 -16.89
C GLN A 303 39.88 -11.13 -18.36
N ALA A 304 38.94 -10.82 -19.27
CA ALA A 304 39.10 -11.08 -20.69
C ALA A 304 40.31 -10.33 -21.30
N LYS A 305 40.50 -9.06 -20.88
CA LYS A 305 41.65 -8.25 -21.24
C LYS A 305 42.93 -8.87 -20.74
N GLY A 306 43.02 -9.33 -19.48
CA GLY A 306 44.19 -10.01 -18.92
C GLY A 306 44.55 -11.29 -19.68
N ILE A 307 43.56 -12.10 -20.04
CA ILE A 307 43.74 -13.32 -20.85
C ILE A 307 44.30 -12.99 -22.25
N LEU A 308 43.74 -11.96 -22.91
CA LEU A 308 44.25 -11.54 -24.24
C LEU A 308 45.67 -10.99 -24.19
N MET A 309 46.00 -10.19 -23.18
CA MET A 309 47.36 -9.68 -22.96
C MET A 309 48.36 -10.82 -22.77
N GLU A 310 48.01 -11.82 -21.98
CA GLU A 310 48.88 -12.98 -21.74
C GLU A 310 49.01 -13.86 -22.98
N ARG A 311 47.92 -14.19 -23.66
CA ARG A 311 47.92 -15.10 -24.83
C ARG A 311 48.57 -14.49 -26.06
N LEU A 312 48.29 -13.20 -26.33
CA LEU A 312 48.75 -12.53 -27.56
C LEU A 312 49.99 -11.68 -27.34
N LYS A 313 50.45 -11.54 -26.08
CA LYS A 313 51.59 -10.71 -25.68
C LYS A 313 51.47 -9.25 -26.17
N ILE A 314 50.23 -8.70 -26.04
CA ILE A 314 49.88 -7.34 -26.47
C ILE A 314 49.65 -6.42 -25.28
N GLY A 315 49.65 -5.12 -25.53
CA GLY A 315 49.39 -4.10 -24.53
C GLY A 315 47.93 -4.04 -24.09
N PRO A 316 47.65 -3.36 -22.95
CA PRO A 316 46.28 -3.26 -22.41
C PRO A 316 45.30 -2.51 -23.32
N GLU A 317 45.74 -1.60 -24.14
CA GLU A 317 44.91 -0.85 -25.09
C GLU A 317 44.55 -1.71 -26.29
N ASP A 318 45.51 -2.47 -26.86
CA ASP A 318 45.26 -3.38 -27.98
C ASP A 318 44.28 -4.51 -27.56
N ALA A 319 44.44 -5.06 -26.36
CA ALA A 319 43.52 -6.06 -25.82
C ALA A 319 42.10 -5.52 -25.67
N PHE A 320 41.94 -4.29 -25.20
CA PHE A 320 40.63 -3.64 -25.08
C PHE A 320 39.98 -3.38 -26.46
N ASP A 321 40.79 -2.95 -27.44
CA ASP A 321 40.32 -2.73 -28.80
C ASP A 321 39.83 -4.03 -29.48
N ILE A 322 40.46 -5.16 -29.22
CA ILE A 322 40.01 -6.47 -29.70
C ILE A 322 38.63 -6.79 -29.10
N LEU A 323 38.47 -6.61 -27.78
CA LEU A 323 37.18 -6.86 -27.10
C LEU A 323 36.07 -5.97 -27.66
N ARG A 324 36.36 -4.67 -27.85
CA ARG A 324 35.39 -3.69 -28.38
C ARG A 324 34.94 -4.05 -29.79
N ARG A 325 35.87 -4.40 -30.68
CA ARG A 325 35.53 -4.83 -32.07
C ARG A 325 34.75 -6.12 -32.11
N SER A 326 35.02 -7.06 -31.20
CA SER A 326 34.28 -8.31 -31.09
C SER A 326 32.84 -8.07 -30.59
N SER A 327 32.66 -7.21 -29.58
CA SER A 327 31.36 -6.82 -29.07
C SER A 327 30.50 -6.12 -30.13
N ASN A 328 31.07 -5.17 -30.87
CA ASN A 328 30.34 -4.46 -31.93
C ASN A 328 29.86 -5.42 -33.04
N ARG A 329 30.70 -6.37 -33.46
CA ARG A 329 30.34 -7.37 -34.48
C ARG A 329 29.18 -8.29 -33.99
N LEU A 330 29.19 -8.66 -32.72
CA LEU A 330 28.10 -9.47 -32.13
C LEU A 330 26.78 -8.69 -32.03
N ASN A 331 26.85 -7.41 -31.68
CA ASN A 331 25.68 -6.55 -31.64
C ASN A 331 25.09 -6.26 -33.03
N GLU A 332 25.92 -6.02 -34.02
CA GLU A 332 25.49 -5.86 -35.42
C GLU A 332 24.82 -7.15 -35.95
N SER A 333 25.34 -8.33 -35.60
CA SER A 333 24.77 -9.63 -35.96
C SER A 333 23.43 -9.86 -35.24
N SER A 334 23.27 -9.43 -34.00
CA SER A 334 22.03 -9.55 -33.21
C SER A 334 20.92 -8.63 -33.75
N THR A 335 21.24 -7.40 -34.13
CA THR A 335 20.27 -6.46 -34.73
C THR A 335 19.83 -6.89 -36.13
N ALA A 336 20.73 -7.48 -36.93
CA ALA A 336 20.40 -8.03 -38.24
C ALA A 336 19.46 -9.23 -38.14
N SER A 337 19.55 -10.03 -37.09
CA SER A 337 18.68 -11.19 -36.86
C SER A 337 17.25 -10.81 -36.44
N HIS A 338 17.07 -9.65 -35.78
CA HIS A 338 15.74 -9.15 -35.37
C HIS A 338 15.00 -8.41 -36.49
N SER A 339 15.70 -7.93 -37.53
CA SER A 339 15.07 -7.26 -38.69
C SER A 339 14.57 -8.22 -39.77
N ALA A 340 14.83 -9.52 -39.64
CA ALA A 340 14.45 -10.57 -40.58
C ALA A 340 13.20 -11.38 -40.13
N SER A 341 12.19 -10.71 -39.54
CA SER A 341 10.88 -11.34 -39.39
C SER A 341 10.16 -11.35 -40.72
N PRO A 342 9.68 -12.52 -41.23
CA PRO A 342 9.00 -12.61 -42.53
C PRO A 342 7.65 -11.89 -42.43
N LYS A 343 7.40 -10.99 -43.39
CA LYS A 343 6.08 -10.44 -43.69
C LYS A 343 5.08 -11.58 -43.87
N PRO A 344 3.88 -11.56 -43.27
CA PRO A 344 2.86 -12.53 -43.59
C PRO A 344 2.42 -12.34 -45.06
N ALA A 345 2.45 -13.42 -45.79
CA ALA A 345 1.97 -13.48 -47.18
C ALA A 345 0.45 -13.18 -47.22
N SER A 346 0.08 -12.14 -47.92
CA SER A 346 -1.29 -11.86 -48.31
C SER A 346 -1.74 -12.92 -49.34
N SER A 347 -2.50 -13.90 -48.89
CA SER A 347 -3.24 -14.80 -49.75
C SER A 347 -4.65 -14.28 -49.93
N THR A 348 -4.91 -13.64 -51.02
CA THR A 348 -6.25 -13.48 -51.61
C THR A 348 -6.57 -14.75 -52.35
N PRO A 349 -7.69 -15.41 -52.19
CA PRO A 349 -8.27 -16.25 -53.21
C PRO A 349 -9.35 -15.45 -53.92
N GLU A 350 -9.06 -15.13 -55.16
CA GLU A 350 -10.03 -14.92 -56.23
C GLU A 350 -10.84 -16.21 -56.44
N THR A 351 -12.14 -16.13 -56.34
CA THR A 351 -13.02 -17.18 -56.80
C THR A 351 -14.10 -16.53 -57.66
N ASP A 352 -13.83 -16.52 -58.96
CA ASP A 352 -14.83 -16.47 -59.99
C ASP A 352 -15.78 -17.68 -59.87
N LEU A 353 -17.06 -17.43 -59.89
CA LEU A 353 -18.06 -18.37 -60.34
C LEU A 353 -19.17 -17.61 -61.07
N GLU A 354 -18.99 -17.60 -62.42
CA GLU A 354 -20.08 -17.51 -63.37
C GLU A 354 -21.12 -18.59 -63.08
N SER A 355 -22.35 -18.24 -63.25
CA SER A 355 -23.31 -18.98 -64.03
C SER A 355 -24.67 -18.31 -63.99
N ASP A 356 -25.03 -17.86 -65.15
CA ASP A 356 -26.35 -17.81 -65.78
C ASP A 356 -26.98 -19.24 -65.92
N PRO A 357 -28.29 -19.41 -66.21
CA PRO A 357 -29.24 -18.43 -66.71
C PRO A 357 -30.39 -18.02 -65.79
#